data_2f24bbbd3a53876abfde25e8927ee5f0
#
_entry.id   2f24bbbd3a53876abfde25e8927ee5f0
#
_cell.length_a   1.000
_cell.length_b   1.000
_cell.length_c   1.000
_cell.angle_alpha   90.00
_cell.angle_beta   90.00
_cell.angle_gamma   90.00
#
_symmetry.space_group_name_H-M   'P 1'
#
loop_
_entity.id
_entity.type
_entity.pdbx_description
1 polymer ?
#
loop_
_entity_poly.entity_id
_entity_poly.type
_entity_poly.pdbx_seq_one_letter_code
_entity_poly.pdbx_strand_id
1 'polypeptide(L)'
;MKMSFAINYNKKVKITVLVILALFALSGFVSYKIRNLEEEAAWYSLNRSANRINDELSRRIDIDREVLLTFADIISKQDKIDSPLTQEIIDDFKANTLMEHMALLLPGDKVLWSHQPPINVKGIMSFEQEAKHGTHVTDKLVDLRDRNNFILRNFVPVQKDGKTVAMLYGVINLRTLPAFMN
;
A
#
# COMPACT_ATOMS: atom_id res chain seq x y z
N MET A 1 30.24 53.32 58.66
CA MET A 1 29.07 53.33 57.76
C MET A 1 29.31 52.75 56.38
N LYS A 2 30.47 52.25 55.99
CA LYS A 2 30.81 51.68 54.69
C LYS A 2 30.57 50.14 54.55
N MET A 3 30.54 49.39 55.63
CA MET A 3 30.42 47.91 55.60
C MET A 3 28.95 47.41 55.29
N SER A 4 27.97 48.17 55.76
CA SER A 4 26.53 47.78 55.55
C SER A 4 26.10 47.90 54.11
N PHE A 5 26.71 48.77 53.33
CA PHE A 5 26.31 48.99 51.90
C PHE A 5 26.87 47.87 50.99
N ALA A 6 28.09 47.37 51.28
CA ALA A 6 28.70 46.30 50.50
C ALA A 6 27.99 44.93 50.70
N ILE A 7 27.55 44.65 51.95
CA ILE A 7 26.81 43.42 52.28
C ILE A 7 25.44 43.40 51.59
N ASN A 8 24.76 44.54 51.50
CA ASN A 8 23.43 44.64 50.88
C ASN A 8 23.50 44.57 49.34
N TYR A 9 24.57 45.12 48.73
CA TYR A 9 24.82 45.03 47.29
C TYR A 9 25.07 43.58 46.88
N ASN A 10 25.89 42.83 47.59
CA ASN A 10 26.20 41.44 47.32
C ASN A 10 24.97 40.51 47.43
N LYS A 11 24.05 40.81 48.36
CA LYS A 11 22.78 40.10 48.50
C LYS A 11 21.85 40.33 47.34
N LYS A 12 21.72 41.58 46.84
CA LYS A 12 20.92 41.93 45.67
C LYS A 12 21.45 41.27 44.41
N VAL A 13 22.74 41.28 44.16
CA VAL A 13 23.40 40.62 43.01
C VAL A 13 23.15 39.12 43.04
N LYS A 14 23.29 38.46 44.19
CA LYS A 14 22.99 37.02 44.31
C LYS A 14 21.55 36.68 44.00
N ILE A 15 20.60 37.48 44.46
CA ILE A 15 19.17 37.29 44.15
C ILE A 15 18.91 37.47 42.66
N THR A 16 19.47 38.49 42.03
CA THR A 16 19.33 38.72 40.58
C THR A 16 19.87 37.58 39.76
N VAL A 17 21.05 37.05 40.08
CA VAL A 17 21.64 35.88 39.41
C VAL A 17 20.76 34.65 39.57
N LEU A 18 20.20 34.43 40.77
CA LEU A 18 19.32 33.27 41.03
C LEU A 18 18.01 33.37 40.25
N VAL A 19 17.43 34.56 40.11
CA VAL A 19 16.25 34.82 39.29
C VAL A 19 16.53 34.55 37.80
N ILE A 20 17.68 35.01 37.30
CA ILE A 20 18.10 34.77 35.91
C ILE A 20 18.26 33.28 35.65
N LEU A 21 18.93 32.54 36.53
CA LEU A 21 19.07 31.08 36.40
C LEU A 21 17.73 30.35 36.44
N ALA A 22 16.81 30.78 37.31
CA ALA A 22 15.47 30.22 37.37
C ALA A 22 14.69 30.44 36.05
N LEU A 23 14.80 31.63 35.45
CA LEU A 23 14.19 31.96 34.17
C LEU A 23 14.75 31.10 33.01
N PHE A 24 16.09 30.89 33.00
CA PHE A 24 16.70 29.99 32.00
C PHE A 24 16.26 28.53 32.18
N ALA A 25 16.19 28.04 33.41
CA ALA A 25 15.71 26.69 33.69
C ALA A 25 14.26 26.51 33.28
N LEU A 26 13.40 27.50 33.56
CA LEU A 26 11.99 27.49 33.16
C LEU A 26 11.85 27.52 31.63
N SER A 27 12.60 28.37 30.95
CA SER A 27 12.63 28.47 29.50
C SER A 27 13.06 27.14 28.86
N GLY A 28 14.13 26.52 29.38
CA GLY A 28 14.59 25.20 28.93
C GLY A 28 13.55 24.10 29.13
N PHE A 29 12.88 24.09 30.27
CA PHE A 29 11.81 23.14 30.57
C PHE A 29 10.60 23.31 29.64
N VAL A 30 10.19 24.55 29.41
CA VAL A 30 9.05 24.84 28.47
C VAL A 30 9.41 24.41 27.05
N SER A 31 10.63 24.75 26.59
CA SER A 31 11.08 24.36 25.24
C SER A 31 11.14 22.84 25.07
N TYR A 32 11.64 22.13 26.10
CA TYR A 32 11.66 20.67 26.12
C TYR A 32 10.24 20.07 26.04
N LYS A 33 9.29 20.60 26.80
CA LYS A 33 7.89 20.15 26.79
C LYS A 33 7.21 20.41 25.46
N ILE A 34 7.42 21.60 24.87
CA ILE A 34 6.85 21.94 23.55
C ILE A 34 7.37 20.95 22.49
N ARG A 35 8.68 20.71 22.46
CA ARG A 35 9.29 19.78 21.50
C ARG A 35 8.73 18.37 21.62
N ASN A 36 8.57 17.84 22.82
CA ASN A 36 7.97 16.51 23.01
C ASN A 36 6.51 16.47 22.53
N LEU A 37 5.73 17.52 22.80
CA LEU A 37 4.33 17.59 22.32
C LEU A 37 4.25 17.66 20.80
N GLU A 38 5.16 18.39 20.15
CA GLU A 38 5.25 18.48 18.69
C GLU A 38 5.63 17.13 18.07
N GLU A 39 6.60 16.40 18.67
CA GLU A 39 6.98 15.08 18.24
C GLU A 39 5.81 14.08 18.35
N GLU A 40 5.12 14.05 19.50
CA GLU A 40 3.93 13.20 19.68
C GLU A 40 2.80 13.53 18.69
N ALA A 41 2.53 14.81 18.47
CA ALA A 41 1.52 15.25 17.52
C ALA A 41 1.90 14.88 16.07
N ALA A 42 3.17 15.00 15.70
CA ALA A 42 3.67 14.59 14.39
C ALA A 42 3.54 13.07 14.18
N TRP A 43 3.93 12.26 15.17
CA TRP A 43 3.75 10.81 15.13
C TRP A 43 2.29 10.39 15.03
N TYR A 44 1.41 11.01 15.80
CA TYR A 44 -0.03 10.75 15.74
C TYR A 44 -0.61 11.10 14.36
N SER A 45 -0.22 12.25 13.80
CA SER A 45 -0.65 12.68 12.47
C SER A 45 -0.16 11.73 11.37
N LEU A 46 1.10 11.29 11.45
CA LEU A 46 1.70 10.34 10.51
C LEU A 46 0.99 8.98 10.55
N ASN A 47 0.76 8.46 11.75
CA ASN A 47 0.09 7.17 11.94
C ASN A 47 -1.36 7.22 11.42
N ARG A 48 -2.07 8.32 11.71
CA ARG A 48 -3.44 8.54 11.20
C ARG A 48 -3.48 8.61 9.68
N SER A 49 -2.50 9.30 9.07
CA SER A 49 -2.39 9.40 7.61
C SER A 49 -2.07 8.05 6.99
N ALA A 50 -1.14 7.29 7.58
CA ALA A 50 -0.79 5.95 7.12
C ALA A 50 -1.99 4.98 7.17
N ASN A 51 -2.75 5.00 8.27
CA ASN A 51 -3.96 4.19 8.41
C ASN A 51 -5.01 4.56 7.36
N ARG A 52 -5.25 5.86 7.15
CA ARG A 52 -6.20 6.32 6.12
C ARG A 52 -5.80 5.87 4.71
N ILE A 53 -4.51 5.93 4.38
CA ILE A 53 -3.98 5.46 3.10
C ILE A 53 -4.18 3.95 2.97
N ASN A 54 -3.89 3.19 4.02
CA ASN A 54 -4.08 1.74 4.04
C ASN A 54 -5.55 1.35 3.85
N ASP A 55 -6.46 2.03 4.53
CA ASP A 55 -7.91 1.78 4.42
C ASP A 55 -8.42 2.09 3.01
N GLU A 56 -7.98 3.22 2.41
CA GLU A 56 -8.35 3.59 1.04
C GLU A 56 -7.79 2.59 0.02
N LEU A 57 -6.53 2.16 0.19
CA LEU A 57 -5.92 1.16 -0.68
C LEU A 57 -6.66 -0.17 -0.59
N SER A 58 -6.95 -0.63 0.62
CA SER A 58 -7.71 -1.87 0.84
C SER A 58 -9.08 -1.82 0.19
N ARG A 59 -9.81 -0.70 0.37
CA ARG A 59 -11.11 -0.50 -0.26
C ARG A 59 -11.03 -0.52 -1.78
N ARG A 60 -10.02 0.08 -2.40
CA ARG A 60 -9.83 0.05 -3.86
C ARG A 60 -9.47 -1.34 -4.37
N ILE A 61 -8.63 -2.08 -3.66
CA ILE A 61 -8.32 -3.47 -3.98
C ILE A 61 -9.60 -4.34 -3.95
N ASP A 62 -10.49 -4.10 -2.98
CA ASP A 62 -11.76 -4.81 -2.89
C ASP A 62 -12.70 -4.47 -4.08
N ILE A 63 -12.76 -3.21 -4.50
CA ILE A 63 -13.49 -2.79 -5.70
C ILE A 63 -12.92 -3.50 -6.94
N ASP A 64 -11.60 -3.51 -7.09
CA ASP A 64 -10.92 -4.18 -8.20
C ASP A 64 -11.21 -5.69 -8.19
N ARG A 65 -11.32 -6.30 -7.01
CA ARG A 65 -11.71 -7.71 -6.86
C ARG A 65 -13.12 -7.98 -7.36
N GLU A 66 -14.09 -7.11 -7.05
CA GLU A 66 -15.46 -7.24 -7.56
C GLU A 66 -15.53 -7.15 -9.08
N VAL A 67 -14.72 -6.29 -9.68
CA VAL A 67 -14.57 -6.19 -11.13
C VAL A 67 -14.01 -7.49 -11.71
N LEU A 68 -12.93 -8.03 -11.10
CA LEU A 68 -12.35 -9.31 -11.52
C LEU A 68 -13.33 -10.46 -11.38
N LEU A 69 -14.10 -10.53 -10.29
CA LEU A 69 -15.15 -11.56 -10.10
C LEU A 69 -16.23 -11.49 -11.18
N THR A 70 -16.63 -10.28 -11.57
CA THR A 70 -17.59 -10.08 -12.66
C THR A 70 -17.03 -10.62 -13.99
N PHE A 71 -15.78 -10.32 -14.31
CA PHE A 71 -15.15 -10.85 -15.52
C PHE A 71 -14.92 -12.36 -15.44
N ALA A 72 -14.51 -12.88 -14.28
CA ALA A 72 -14.37 -14.32 -14.06
C ALA A 72 -15.69 -15.07 -14.31
N ASP A 73 -16.83 -14.51 -13.87
CA ASP A 73 -18.16 -15.06 -14.15
C ASP A 73 -18.48 -15.05 -15.65
N ILE A 74 -18.19 -13.96 -16.37
CA ILE A 74 -18.39 -13.87 -17.81
C ILE A 74 -17.52 -14.90 -18.54
N ILE A 75 -16.24 -15.03 -18.18
CA ILE A 75 -15.30 -15.98 -18.78
C ILE A 75 -15.74 -17.42 -18.51
N SER A 76 -16.25 -17.70 -17.31
CA SER A 76 -16.69 -19.04 -16.91
C SER A 76 -17.84 -19.58 -17.78
N LYS A 77 -18.67 -18.69 -18.32
CA LYS A 77 -19.82 -19.01 -19.18
C LYS A 77 -19.44 -19.24 -20.65
N GLN A 78 -18.17 -18.99 -21.01
CA GLN A 78 -17.70 -19.27 -22.36
C GLN A 78 -17.50 -20.77 -22.57
N ASP A 79 -17.72 -21.26 -23.80
CA ASP A 79 -17.45 -22.66 -24.16
C ASP A 79 -15.96 -22.98 -23.96
N LYS A 80 -15.09 -22.07 -24.36
CA LYS A 80 -13.64 -22.14 -24.19
C LYS A 80 -13.14 -20.98 -23.38
N ILE A 81 -12.30 -21.27 -22.39
CA ILE A 81 -11.71 -20.24 -21.50
C ILE A 81 -10.77 -19.29 -22.24
N ASP A 82 -10.11 -19.74 -23.30
CA ASP A 82 -9.25 -18.96 -24.18
C ASP A 82 -9.96 -18.39 -25.41
N SER A 83 -11.27 -18.14 -25.29
CA SER A 83 -12.11 -17.61 -26.38
C SER A 83 -11.67 -16.20 -26.82
N PRO A 84 -12.02 -15.76 -28.04
CA PRO A 84 -11.78 -14.38 -28.48
C PRO A 84 -12.38 -13.34 -27.53
N LEU A 85 -13.56 -13.60 -26.96
CA LEU A 85 -14.19 -12.70 -25.97
C LEU A 85 -13.35 -12.60 -24.69
N THR A 86 -12.76 -13.71 -24.23
CA THR A 86 -11.84 -13.68 -23.07
C THR A 86 -10.63 -12.80 -23.35
N GLN A 87 -10.08 -12.87 -24.56
CA GLN A 87 -8.97 -12.00 -24.95
C GLN A 87 -9.37 -10.53 -25.03
N GLU A 88 -10.54 -10.24 -25.58
CA GLU A 88 -11.11 -8.89 -25.63
C GLU A 88 -11.28 -8.32 -24.19
N ILE A 89 -11.83 -9.11 -23.27
CA ILE A 89 -11.96 -8.70 -21.85
C ILE A 89 -10.59 -8.37 -21.23
N ILE A 90 -9.57 -9.16 -21.52
CA ILE A 90 -8.21 -8.94 -20.98
C ILE A 90 -7.58 -7.68 -21.58
N ASP A 91 -7.79 -7.39 -22.85
CA ASP A 91 -7.11 -6.33 -23.59
C ASP A 91 -7.81 -4.97 -23.45
N ASP A 92 -9.14 -4.96 -23.51
CA ASP A 92 -9.94 -3.72 -23.47
C ASP A 92 -10.25 -3.25 -22.05
N PHE A 93 -9.63 -3.88 -21.06
CA PHE A 93 -9.79 -3.48 -19.67
C PHE A 93 -9.27 -2.06 -19.44
N LYS A 94 -10.20 -1.09 -19.42
CA LYS A 94 -9.95 0.34 -19.16
C LYS A 94 -10.79 0.86 -18.00
N ALA A 95 -11.14 0.02 -17.04
CA ALA A 95 -11.92 0.46 -15.90
C ALA A 95 -11.11 1.45 -15.01
N ASN A 96 -11.81 2.26 -14.25
CA ASN A 96 -11.22 3.13 -13.24
C ASN A 96 -10.78 2.31 -12.01
N THR A 97 -9.70 1.53 -12.16
CA THR A 97 -9.16 0.58 -11.20
C THR A 97 -7.69 0.86 -10.94
N LEU A 98 -7.13 0.24 -9.90
CA LEU A 98 -5.69 0.27 -9.63
C LEU A 98 -4.90 -0.68 -10.54
N MET A 99 -5.60 -1.59 -11.23
CA MET A 99 -4.97 -2.58 -12.10
C MET A 99 -4.52 -1.95 -13.41
N GLU A 100 -3.26 -2.13 -13.77
CA GLU A 100 -2.70 -1.69 -15.06
C GLU A 100 -3.11 -2.63 -16.21
N HIS A 101 -3.22 -3.90 -15.93
CA HIS A 101 -3.61 -4.93 -16.88
C HIS A 101 -4.13 -6.18 -16.17
N MET A 102 -4.85 -7.01 -16.92
CA MET A 102 -5.30 -8.32 -16.49
C MET A 102 -4.62 -9.42 -17.27
N ALA A 103 -4.61 -10.62 -16.70
CA ALA A 103 -4.18 -11.83 -17.37
C ALA A 103 -4.85 -13.05 -16.75
N LEU A 104 -4.82 -14.16 -17.47
CA LEU A 104 -5.46 -15.41 -17.09
C LEU A 104 -4.38 -16.50 -16.92
N LEU A 105 -4.25 -17.03 -15.71
CA LEU A 105 -3.39 -18.17 -15.43
C LEU A 105 -4.19 -19.46 -15.66
N LEU A 106 -3.70 -20.28 -16.57
CA LEU A 106 -4.32 -21.53 -17.01
C LEU A 106 -3.62 -22.74 -16.38
N PRO A 107 -4.29 -23.90 -16.32
CA PRO A 107 -3.67 -25.17 -15.95
C PRO A 107 -2.39 -25.44 -16.75
N GLY A 108 -1.37 -26.03 -16.07
CA GLY A 108 -0.06 -26.26 -16.65
C GLY A 108 0.83 -25.03 -16.68
N ASP A 109 0.56 -24.06 -15.79
CA ASP A 109 1.38 -22.87 -15.54
C ASP A 109 1.58 -22.01 -16.80
N LYS A 110 0.49 -21.79 -17.53
CA LYS A 110 0.45 -20.96 -18.73
C LYS A 110 -0.33 -19.68 -18.45
N VAL A 111 0.17 -18.54 -18.90
CA VAL A 111 -0.53 -17.26 -18.81
C VAL A 111 -1.00 -16.82 -20.18
N LEU A 112 -2.29 -16.56 -20.28
CA LEU A 112 -2.89 -15.87 -21.42
C LEU A 112 -2.90 -14.38 -21.10
N TRP A 113 -2.20 -13.62 -21.95
CA TRP A 113 -2.04 -12.19 -21.82
C TRP A 113 -2.13 -11.55 -23.21
N SER A 114 -3.06 -10.61 -23.39
CA SER A 114 -3.24 -9.96 -24.67
C SER A 114 -3.46 -10.95 -25.84
N HIS A 115 -3.52 -10.48 -27.07
CA HIS A 115 -3.69 -11.29 -28.29
C HIS A 115 -2.49 -12.23 -28.60
N GLN A 116 -1.65 -12.54 -27.61
CA GLN A 116 -0.50 -13.41 -27.75
C GLN A 116 -0.82 -14.86 -27.36
N PRO A 117 -0.10 -15.84 -27.91
CA PRO A 117 -0.24 -17.23 -27.46
C PRO A 117 0.16 -17.34 -25.98
N PRO A 118 -0.46 -18.29 -25.24
CA PRO A 118 -0.16 -18.46 -23.82
C PRO A 118 1.32 -18.68 -23.56
N ILE A 119 1.87 -17.93 -22.58
CA ILE A 119 3.28 -17.97 -22.18
C ILE A 119 3.43 -18.95 -21.03
N ASN A 120 4.46 -19.80 -21.06
CA ASN A 120 4.79 -20.70 -19.97
C ASN A 120 5.48 -19.94 -18.83
N VAL A 121 4.91 -20.02 -17.62
CA VAL A 121 5.41 -19.35 -16.41
C VAL A 121 5.80 -20.33 -15.30
N LYS A 122 6.08 -21.59 -15.67
CA LYS A 122 6.51 -22.63 -14.73
C LYS A 122 7.76 -22.17 -13.95
N GLY A 123 7.72 -22.32 -12.63
CA GLY A 123 8.78 -21.87 -11.72
C GLY A 123 8.71 -20.39 -11.32
N ILE A 124 7.76 -19.61 -11.90
CA ILE A 124 7.48 -18.23 -11.55
C ILE A 124 6.12 -18.13 -10.86
N MET A 125 5.15 -18.88 -11.37
CA MET A 125 3.77 -18.92 -10.90
C MET A 125 3.22 -20.31 -11.12
N SER A 126 2.45 -20.82 -10.16
CA SER A 126 1.84 -22.15 -10.24
C SER A 126 0.33 -22.04 -10.18
N PHE A 127 -0.34 -22.55 -11.22
CA PHE A 127 -1.80 -22.59 -11.25
C PHE A 127 -2.37 -23.38 -10.04
N GLU A 128 -1.79 -24.51 -9.70
CA GLU A 128 -2.30 -25.34 -8.60
C GLU A 128 -2.20 -24.63 -7.24
N GLN A 129 -1.13 -23.88 -7.02
CA GLN A 129 -0.96 -23.11 -5.78
C GLN A 129 -1.96 -21.94 -5.71
N GLU A 130 -2.07 -21.15 -6.78
CA GLU A 130 -2.99 -20.02 -6.81
C GLU A 130 -4.46 -20.47 -6.75
N ALA A 131 -4.82 -21.54 -7.43
CA ALA A 131 -6.15 -22.14 -7.36
C ALA A 131 -6.51 -22.64 -5.96
N LYS A 132 -5.53 -23.17 -5.21
CA LYS A 132 -5.71 -23.61 -3.82
C LYS A 132 -5.90 -22.43 -2.86
N HIS A 133 -5.21 -21.32 -3.09
CA HIS A 133 -5.38 -20.08 -2.31
C HIS A 133 -6.74 -19.41 -2.60
N GLY A 134 -7.31 -19.65 -3.79
CA GLY A 134 -8.58 -19.03 -4.18
C GLY A 134 -8.44 -17.53 -4.43
N THR A 135 -9.43 -16.75 -3.96
CA THR A 135 -9.39 -15.28 -4.08
C THR A 135 -8.40 -14.69 -3.08
N HIS A 136 -7.36 -14.04 -3.58
CA HIS A 136 -6.32 -13.45 -2.72
C HIS A 136 -5.54 -12.35 -3.45
N VAL A 137 -4.79 -11.57 -2.67
CA VAL A 137 -3.79 -10.62 -3.17
C VAL A 137 -2.42 -11.14 -2.74
N THR A 138 -1.46 -11.11 -3.67
CA THR A 138 -0.10 -11.54 -3.36
C THR A 138 0.62 -10.53 -2.47
N ASP A 139 1.66 -10.98 -1.79
CA ASP A 139 2.67 -10.09 -1.25
C ASP A 139 3.34 -9.27 -2.36
N LYS A 140 4.12 -8.27 -1.95
CA LYS A 140 4.91 -7.44 -2.85
C LYS A 140 5.87 -8.29 -3.68
N LEU A 141 5.71 -8.29 -4.99
CA LEU A 141 6.53 -9.02 -5.95
C LEU A 141 7.37 -8.06 -6.81
N VAL A 142 8.50 -8.54 -7.30
CA VAL A 142 9.26 -7.81 -8.33
C VAL A 142 8.60 -8.04 -9.68
N ASP A 143 8.41 -6.97 -10.46
CA ASP A 143 7.89 -7.09 -11.82
C ASP A 143 8.93 -7.80 -12.70
N LEU A 144 8.51 -8.83 -13.41
CA LEU A 144 9.39 -9.60 -14.29
C LEU A 144 9.88 -8.81 -15.51
N ARG A 145 9.14 -7.76 -15.89
CA ARG A 145 9.46 -6.88 -17.02
C ARG A 145 10.35 -5.71 -16.64
N ASP A 146 10.19 -5.23 -15.40
CA ASP A 146 11.01 -4.15 -14.83
C ASP A 146 11.41 -4.50 -13.40
N ARG A 147 12.64 -4.99 -13.23
CA ARG A 147 13.18 -5.41 -11.93
C ARG A 147 13.28 -4.28 -10.88
N ASN A 148 13.15 -3.04 -11.31
CA ASN A 148 13.11 -1.87 -10.42
C ASN A 148 11.69 -1.53 -9.97
N ASN A 149 10.70 -2.26 -10.47
CA ASN A 149 9.30 -2.05 -10.16
C ASN A 149 8.76 -3.17 -9.28
N PHE A 150 7.81 -2.79 -8.40
CA PHE A 150 7.12 -3.72 -7.53
C PHE A 150 5.64 -3.74 -7.87
N ILE A 151 5.08 -4.95 -7.85
CA ILE A 151 3.68 -5.20 -8.19
C ILE A 151 2.99 -6.01 -7.09
N LEU A 152 1.66 -5.92 -7.06
CA LEU A 152 0.77 -6.88 -6.43
C LEU A 152 -0.06 -7.56 -7.52
N ARG A 153 -0.49 -8.77 -7.26
CA ARG A 153 -1.46 -9.47 -8.12
C ARG A 153 -2.71 -9.76 -7.30
N ASN A 154 -3.85 -9.36 -7.80
CA ASN A 154 -5.15 -9.65 -7.21
C ASN A 154 -5.79 -10.79 -7.99
N PHE A 155 -5.89 -11.99 -7.38
CA PHE A 155 -6.37 -13.21 -8.02
C PHE A 155 -7.81 -13.51 -7.66
N VAL A 156 -8.57 -13.97 -8.67
CA VAL A 156 -9.89 -14.56 -8.48
C VAL A 156 -10.02 -15.85 -9.29
N PRO A 157 -10.69 -16.89 -8.79
CA PRO A 157 -10.88 -18.13 -9.52
C PRO A 157 -11.98 -17.98 -10.60
N VAL A 158 -11.72 -18.50 -11.79
CA VAL A 158 -12.74 -18.76 -12.81
C VAL A 158 -13.26 -20.15 -12.57
N GLN A 159 -14.52 -20.26 -12.18
CA GLN A 159 -15.14 -21.54 -11.81
C GLN A 159 -16.12 -22.01 -12.86
N LYS A 160 -16.01 -23.27 -13.29
CA LYS A 160 -16.95 -23.95 -14.17
C LYS A 160 -17.31 -25.31 -13.55
N ASP A 161 -18.61 -25.57 -13.39
CA ASP A 161 -19.12 -26.80 -12.78
C ASP A 161 -18.50 -27.11 -11.40
N GLY A 162 -18.29 -26.07 -10.56
CA GLY A 162 -17.72 -26.19 -9.23
C GLY A 162 -16.22 -26.44 -9.19
N LYS A 163 -15.53 -26.37 -10.32
CA LYS A 163 -14.07 -26.54 -10.42
C LYS A 163 -13.39 -25.24 -10.86
N THR A 164 -12.27 -24.91 -10.28
CA THR A 164 -11.43 -23.81 -10.77
C THR A 164 -10.74 -24.25 -12.07
N VAL A 165 -11.07 -23.61 -13.17
CA VAL A 165 -10.56 -23.91 -14.53
C VAL A 165 -9.49 -22.93 -15.00
N ALA A 166 -9.42 -21.76 -14.36
CA ALA A 166 -8.40 -20.73 -14.57
C ALA A 166 -8.35 -19.80 -13.36
N MET A 167 -7.30 -19.00 -13.23
CA MET A 167 -7.21 -17.89 -12.26
C MET A 167 -7.09 -16.59 -13.05
N LEU A 168 -8.10 -15.73 -12.96
CA LEU A 168 -8.02 -14.37 -13.49
C LEU A 168 -7.29 -13.48 -12.47
N TYR A 169 -6.36 -12.66 -12.93
CA TYR A 169 -5.68 -11.74 -12.03
C TYR A 169 -5.43 -10.38 -12.67
N GLY A 170 -5.51 -9.36 -11.83
CA GLY A 170 -5.11 -7.99 -12.16
C GLY A 170 -3.76 -7.67 -11.56
N VAL A 171 -2.94 -6.92 -12.28
CA VAL A 171 -1.62 -6.46 -11.82
C VAL A 171 -1.70 -5.01 -11.39
N ILE A 172 -1.36 -4.74 -10.14
CA ILE A 172 -1.32 -3.41 -9.53
C ILE A 172 0.15 -2.99 -9.41
N ASN A 173 0.49 -1.87 -10.04
CA ASN A 173 1.84 -1.32 -10.00
C ASN A 173 1.99 -0.39 -8.80
N LEU A 174 2.92 -0.72 -7.88
CA LEU A 174 3.11 0.08 -6.66
C LEU A 174 3.75 1.45 -6.91
N ARG A 175 4.37 1.67 -8.08
CA ARG A 175 4.93 2.97 -8.45
C ARG A 175 3.84 3.97 -8.83
N THR A 176 2.74 3.51 -9.40
CA THR A 176 1.63 4.37 -9.86
C THR A 176 0.61 4.65 -8.76
N LEU A 177 0.61 3.90 -7.66
CA LEU A 177 -0.32 4.07 -6.55
C LEU A 177 -0.41 5.51 -5.99
N PRO A 178 0.70 6.27 -5.81
CA PRO A 178 0.61 7.64 -5.29
C PRO A 178 -0.24 8.57 -6.16
N ALA A 179 -0.31 8.33 -7.48
CA ALA A 179 -1.11 9.14 -8.41
C ALA A 179 -2.62 8.94 -8.24
N PHE A 180 -3.05 7.81 -7.67
CA PHE A 180 -4.45 7.48 -7.42
C PHE A 180 -4.95 7.88 -6.02
N MET A 181 -4.04 8.32 -5.14
CA MET A 181 -4.35 8.70 -3.76
C MET A 181 -4.49 10.21 -3.55
N ASN A 182 -4.31 11.02 -4.62
CA ASN A 182 -4.55 12.45 -4.69
C ASN A 182 -5.91 12.68 -5.36
#